data_613d0af10a972241821a3dcef71fbf6a
#
_entry.id   613d0af10a972241821a3dcef71fbf6a
#
_cell.length_a   1.000
_cell.length_b   1.000
_cell.length_c   1.000
_cell.angle_alpha   90.00
_cell.angle_beta   90.00
_cell.angle_gamma   90.00
#
_symmetry.space_group_name_H-M   'P 1'
#
loop_
_entity.id
_entity.type
_entity.pdbx_description
1 polymer ?
#
loop_
_entity_poly.entity_id
_entity_poly.type
_entity_poly.pdbx_seq_one_letter_code
_entity_poly.pdbx_strand_id
1 'polypeptide(L)'
;MEREAGAARVATRPDNPVVADLQRRLAIAAEPISAFRDTLSIGARQLEARFRDGAAIEDLVRERASTVDAIVLAAWHRLDPRLRAKMCLLAVGGYGRGELHPASDIDVMVLLPACEVPDWQDAVADFFTFLWDIGLEIGHSVRTVADCVRESEADVTVATTLMESRLLEGPDELYASMREATGPASIWPSDRFFSAKRDEQIARHHRYHDTAYNLEPNVKGSPGGLRDIQMIGWVAKRHFGVETFDELVAHK
;
A
#
# COMPACT_ATOMS: atom_id res chain seq x y z
N MET A 1 7.52 19.12 24.72
CA MET A 1 8.31 19.20 23.48
C MET A 1 7.69 18.17 22.55
N GLU A 2 6.65 18.63 21.84
CA GLU A 2 5.82 17.84 20.94
C GLU A 2 6.66 17.52 19.71
N ARG A 3 6.94 16.23 19.49
CA ARG A 3 7.46 15.76 18.22
C ARG A 3 6.24 15.45 17.35
N GLU A 4 5.97 16.34 16.41
CA GLU A 4 5.07 16.09 15.29
C GLU A 4 5.50 14.80 14.58
N ALA A 5 4.70 13.75 14.73
CA ALA A 5 4.74 12.60 13.85
C ALA A 5 4.16 13.03 12.51
N GLY A 6 4.98 13.63 11.66
CA GLY A 6 4.63 13.94 10.30
C GLY A 6 4.43 12.66 9.52
N ALA A 7 3.18 12.20 9.40
CA ALA A 7 2.81 11.21 8.40
C ALA A 7 3.24 11.76 7.04
N ALA A 8 4.20 11.11 6.40
CA ALA A 8 4.71 11.52 5.11
C ALA A 8 3.58 11.45 4.08
N ARG A 9 2.89 12.58 3.86
CA ARG A 9 2.11 12.79 2.65
C ARG A 9 3.08 12.65 1.49
N VAL A 10 2.93 11.63 0.69
CA VAL A 10 3.43 11.71 -0.68
C VAL A 10 2.52 12.72 -1.39
N ALA A 11 2.84 14.00 -1.19
CA ALA A 11 2.31 15.02 -2.06
C ALA A 11 2.61 14.53 -3.48
N THR A 12 1.56 14.32 -4.26
CA THR A 12 1.72 14.24 -5.72
C THR A 12 2.51 15.48 -6.06
N ARG A 13 3.82 15.31 -6.30
CA ARG A 13 4.64 16.45 -6.72
C ARG A 13 3.96 16.97 -7.97
N PRO A 14 3.54 18.24 -8.01
CA PRO A 14 2.92 18.83 -9.20
C PRO A 14 3.80 18.64 -10.44
N ASP A 15 5.06 18.33 -10.24
CA ASP A 15 6.08 18.09 -11.27
C ASP A 15 6.25 16.60 -11.63
N ASN A 16 5.35 15.69 -11.21
CA ASN A 16 5.46 14.29 -11.63
C ASN A 16 5.18 14.21 -13.14
N PRO A 17 6.16 13.82 -13.97
CA PRO A 17 6.03 13.80 -15.42
C PRO A 17 4.90 12.87 -15.89
N VAL A 18 4.57 11.85 -15.12
CA VAL A 18 3.46 10.93 -15.39
C VAL A 18 2.11 11.64 -15.26
N VAL A 19 1.92 12.49 -14.25
CA VAL A 19 0.69 13.28 -14.09
C VAL A 19 0.51 14.24 -15.25
N ALA A 20 1.57 14.96 -15.62
CA ALA A 20 1.54 15.90 -16.74
C ALA A 20 1.26 15.18 -18.09
N ASP A 21 1.83 13.99 -18.28
CA ASP A 21 1.58 13.18 -19.47
C ASP A 21 0.14 12.68 -19.52
N LEU A 22 -0.38 12.13 -18.40
CA LEU A 22 -1.75 11.67 -18.31
C LEU A 22 -2.75 12.80 -18.56
N GLN A 23 -2.54 13.98 -17.98
CA GLN A 23 -3.40 15.15 -18.22
C GLN A 23 -3.42 15.57 -19.68
N ARG A 24 -2.26 15.60 -20.36
CA ARG A 24 -2.18 15.90 -21.79
C ARG A 24 -2.95 14.88 -22.63
N ARG A 25 -2.84 13.59 -22.31
CA ARG A 25 -3.57 12.52 -23.01
C ARG A 25 -5.06 12.62 -22.79
N LEU A 26 -5.51 12.86 -21.56
CA LEU A 26 -6.92 13.04 -21.24
C LEU A 26 -7.55 14.22 -21.98
N ALA A 27 -6.76 15.28 -22.26
CA ALA A 27 -7.25 16.43 -23.01
C ALA A 27 -7.56 16.14 -24.50
N ILE A 28 -6.99 15.07 -25.08
CA ILE A 28 -7.14 14.72 -26.50
C ILE A 28 -7.78 13.35 -26.71
N ALA A 29 -7.90 12.52 -25.68
CA ALA A 29 -8.47 11.18 -25.80
C ALA A 29 -9.99 11.24 -25.96
N ALA A 30 -10.51 10.46 -26.89
CA ALA A 30 -11.97 10.28 -27.04
C ALA A 30 -12.57 9.52 -25.84
N GLU A 31 -11.79 8.58 -25.27
CA GLU A 31 -12.17 7.82 -24.09
C GLU A 31 -11.06 7.83 -23.04
N PRO A 32 -11.38 8.10 -21.75
CA PRO A 32 -10.38 8.17 -20.69
C PRO A 32 -9.55 6.88 -20.50
N ILE A 33 -10.17 5.70 -20.64
CA ILE A 33 -9.54 4.39 -20.43
C ILE A 33 -8.26 4.24 -21.28
N SER A 34 -8.31 4.65 -22.56
CA SER A 34 -7.15 4.54 -23.45
C SER A 34 -5.97 5.39 -22.96
N ALA A 35 -6.23 6.61 -22.50
CA ALA A 35 -5.20 7.52 -21.97
C ALA A 35 -4.50 6.93 -20.74
N PHE A 36 -5.25 6.32 -19.83
CA PHE A 36 -4.71 5.63 -18.65
C PHE A 36 -3.87 4.42 -19.02
N ARG A 37 -4.38 3.55 -19.91
CA ARG A 37 -3.65 2.35 -20.39
C ARG A 37 -2.33 2.72 -21.08
N ASP A 38 -2.35 3.74 -21.93
CA ASP A 38 -1.15 4.19 -22.62
C ASP A 38 -0.11 4.73 -21.63
N THR A 39 -0.55 5.50 -20.63
CA THR A 39 0.34 6.04 -19.59
C THR A 39 0.99 4.90 -18.77
N LEU A 40 0.21 3.89 -18.38
CA LEU A 40 0.75 2.69 -17.71
C LEU A 40 1.79 1.96 -18.56
N SER A 41 1.47 1.73 -19.83
CA SER A 41 2.35 1.02 -20.78
C SER A 41 3.66 1.79 -21.01
N ILE A 42 3.59 3.10 -21.15
CA ILE A 42 4.78 3.94 -21.33
C ILE A 42 5.64 3.95 -20.07
N GLY A 43 5.04 4.14 -18.90
CA GLY A 43 5.75 4.08 -17.63
C GLY A 43 6.46 2.75 -17.41
N ALA A 44 5.79 1.63 -17.71
CA ALA A 44 6.39 0.31 -17.61
C ALA A 44 7.62 0.14 -18.53
N ARG A 45 7.50 0.59 -19.79
CA ARG A 45 8.62 0.52 -20.75
C ARG A 45 9.81 1.41 -20.34
N GLN A 46 9.53 2.59 -19.78
CA GLN A 46 10.59 3.48 -19.30
C GLN A 46 11.34 2.87 -18.11
N LEU A 47 10.64 2.25 -17.17
CA LEU A 47 11.25 1.55 -16.03
C LEU A 47 12.07 0.36 -16.50
N GLU A 48 11.56 -0.43 -17.47
CA GLU A 48 12.28 -1.54 -18.05
C GLU A 48 13.58 -1.10 -18.77
N ALA A 49 13.53 -0.01 -19.52
CA ALA A 49 14.73 0.54 -20.18
C ALA A 49 15.77 0.97 -19.13
N ARG A 50 15.36 1.70 -18.10
CA ARG A 50 16.25 2.13 -17.00
C ARG A 50 16.84 0.95 -16.24
N PHE A 51 16.05 -0.12 -16.03
CA PHE A 51 16.57 -1.35 -15.41
C PHE A 51 17.68 -1.98 -16.26
N ARG A 52 17.49 -2.05 -17.59
CA ARG A 52 18.51 -2.57 -18.51
C ARG A 52 19.76 -1.69 -18.55
N ASP A 53 19.61 -0.39 -18.32
CA ASP A 53 20.71 0.58 -18.23
C ASP A 53 21.41 0.57 -16.85
N GLY A 54 21.01 -0.31 -15.92
CA GLY A 54 21.67 -0.50 -14.63
C GLY A 54 21.25 0.49 -13.54
N ALA A 55 20.06 1.10 -13.64
CA ALA A 55 19.52 1.93 -12.57
C ALA A 55 19.32 1.11 -11.28
N ALA A 56 19.50 1.75 -10.11
CA ALA A 56 19.31 1.13 -8.81
C ALA A 56 17.87 0.62 -8.65
N ILE A 57 17.71 -0.61 -8.14
CA ILE A 57 16.39 -1.25 -8.02
C ILE A 57 15.47 -0.49 -7.05
N GLU A 58 16.04 0.10 -6.00
CA GLU A 58 15.33 0.91 -5.00
C GLU A 58 14.66 2.13 -5.65
N ASP A 59 15.33 2.77 -6.61
CA ASP A 59 14.77 3.90 -7.34
C ASP A 59 13.64 3.45 -8.28
N LEU A 60 13.83 2.32 -8.96
CA LEU A 60 12.85 1.79 -9.92
C LEU A 60 11.55 1.36 -9.22
N VAL A 61 11.62 0.69 -8.06
CA VAL A 61 10.42 0.25 -7.34
C VAL A 61 9.66 1.43 -6.74
N ARG A 62 10.36 2.48 -6.28
CA ARG A 62 9.74 3.72 -5.79
C ARG A 62 9.11 4.53 -6.93
N GLU A 63 9.77 4.62 -8.07
CA GLU A 63 9.23 5.30 -9.24
C GLU A 63 8.00 4.59 -9.80
N ARG A 64 8.00 3.25 -9.80
CA ARG A 64 6.81 2.48 -10.14
C ARG A 64 5.66 2.76 -9.19
N ALA A 65 5.91 2.76 -7.88
CA ALA A 65 4.90 3.09 -6.88
C ALA A 65 4.35 4.51 -7.09
N SER A 66 5.22 5.50 -7.31
CA SER A 66 4.81 6.89 -7.60
C SER A 66 4.00 7.02 -8.90
N THR A 67 4.32 6.24 -9.92
CA THR A 67 3.55 6.18 -11.17
C THR A 67 2.15 5.64 -10.93
N VAL A 68 2.04 4.55 -10.15
CA VAL A 68 0.74 3.96 -9.79
C VAL A 68 -0.05 4.90 -8.89
N ASP A 69 0.59 5.57 -7.92
CA ASP A 69 -0.06 6.61 -7.10
C ASP A 69 -0.74 7.67 -7.96
N ALA A 70 -0.02 8.20 -8.94
CA ALA A 70 -0.53 9.22 -9.83
C ALA A 70 -1.75 8.76 -10.64
N ILE A 71 -1.73 7.52 -11.10
CA ILE A 71 -2.82 6.91 -11.88
C ILE A 71 -4.03 6.63 -10.99
N VAL A 72 -3.82 6.02 -9.82
CA VAL A 72 -4.88 5.71 -8.85
C VAL A 72 -5.54 7.00 -8.34
N LEU A 73 -4.77 8.04 -8.04
CA LEU A 73 -5.30 9.35 -7.65
C LEU A 73 -6.06 10.03 -8.78
N ALA A 74 -5.57 9.98 -10.02
CA ALA A 74 -6.29 10.52 -11.17
C ALA A 74 -7.63 9.79 -11.40
N ALA A 75 -7.68 8.47 -11.18
CA ALA A 75 -8.92 7.70 -11.21
C ALA A 75 -9.85 8.09 -10.05
N TRP A 76 -9.31 8.23 -8.83
CA TRP A 76 -10.04 8.67 -7.64
C TRP A 76 -10.66 10.06 -7.82
N HIS A 77 -9.97 10.97 -8.49
CA HIS A 77 -10.46 12.32 -8.79
C HIS A 77 -11.66 12.37 -9.75
N ARG A 78 -12.05 11.26 -10.34
CA ARG A 78 -13.29 11.14 -11.13
C ARG A 78 -14.54 11.02 -10.26
N LEU A 79 -14.40 10.67 -8.98
CA LEU A 79 -15.49 10.64 -8.02
C LEU A 79 -15.92 12.07 -7.62
N ASP A 80 -17.18 12.19 -7.15
CA ASP A 80 -17.69 13.45 -6.61
C ASP A 80 -16.74 13.95 -5.47
N PRO A 81 -16.26 15.20 -5.55
CA PRO A 81 -15.40 15.78 -4.52
C PRO A 81 -15.99 15.72 -3.11
N ARG A 82 -17.33 15.75 -2.99
CA ARG A 82 -18.03 15.67 -1.70
C ARG A 82 -17.92 14.28 -1.06
N LEU A 83 -17.85 13.23 -1.86
CA LEU A 83 -17.58 11.86 -1.39
C LEU A 83 -16.11 11.73 -0.99
N ARG A 84 -15.18 12.15 -1.85
CA ARG A 84 -13.74 12.10 -1.59
C ARG A 84 -13.34 12.85 -0.32
N ALA A 85 -13.97 13.98 -0.03
CA ALA A 85 -13.72 14.76 1.17
C ALA A 85 -14.10 14.03 2.48
N LYS A 86 -14.85 12.94 2.43
CA LYS A 86 -15.31 12.17 3.60
C LYS A 86 -14.61 10.83 3.76
N MET A 87 -13.95 10.32 2.74
CA MET A 87 -13.33 9.00 2.69
C MET A 87 -11.82 9.13 2.53
N CYS A 88 -11.05 8.14 3.03
CA CYS A 88 -9.64 8.05 2.72
C CYS A 88 -9.38 6.97 1.66
N LEU A 89 -8.54 7.30 0.70
CA LEU A 89 -7.92 6.36 -0.21
C LEU A 89 -6.54 6.00 0.35
N LEU A 90 -6.30 4.72 0.58
CA LEU A 90 -5.07 4.22 1.18
C LEU A 90 -4.38 3.20 0.26
N ALA A 91 -3.07 3.29 0.16
CA ALA A 91 -2.21 2.19 -0.27
C ALA A 91 -1.91 1.32 0.96
N VAL A 92 -2.00 0.01 0.84
CA VAL A 92 -1.77 -0.92 1.95
C VAL A 92 -0.82 -2.05 1.53
N GLY A 93 -0.33 -2.83 2.50
CA GLY A 93 0.60 -3.92 2.24
C GLY A 93 1.89 -3.46 1.56
N GLY A 94 2.37 -4.23 0.57
CA GLY A 94 3.59 -3.91 -0.18
C GLY A 94 3.52 -2.56 -0.89
N TYR A 95 2.38 -2.24 -1.47
CA TYR A 95 2.13 -0.96 -2.11
C TYR A 95 2.14 0.21 -1.09
N GLY A 96 1.68 -0.04 0.12
CA GLY A 96 1.70 0.95 1.21
C GLY A 96 3.10 1.42 1.60
N ARG A 97 4.12 0.56 1.50
CA ARG A 97 5.52 0.94 1.74
C ARG A 97 6.11 1.90 0.68
N GLY A 98 5.39 2.15 -0.42
CA GLY A 98 5.92 2.92 -1.54
C GLY A 98 6.96 2.16 -2.38
N GLU A 99 6.97 0.85 -2.29
CA GLU A 99 7.86 -0.05 -3.02
C GLU A 99 7.01 -1.04 -3.83
N LEU A 100 7.00 -0.90 -5.14
CA LEU A 100 6.17 -1.72 -6.01
C LEU A 100 7.05 -2.47 -7.02
N HIS A 101 7.29 -3.75 -6.77
CA HIS A 101 8.02 -4.60 -7.70
C HIS A 101 7.18 -4.92 -8.94
N PRO A 102 7.81 -5.28 -10.09
CA PRO A 102 7.09 -5.84 -11.23
C PRO A 102 6.25 -7.06 -10.80
N ALA A 103 5.03 -7.18 -11.31
CA ALA A 103 4.08 -8.24 -10.98
C ALA A 103 3.67 -8.33 -9.49
N SER A 104 3.89 -7.27 -8.70
CA SER A 104 3.30 -7.15 -7.36
C SER A 104 1.86 -6.67 -7.43
N ASP A 105 1.02 -7.22 -6.57
CA ASP A 105 -0.35 -6.76 -6.37
C ASP A 105 -0.36 -5.29 -5.91
N ILE A 106 -1.36 -4.54 -6.38
CA ILE A 106 -1.60 -3.16 -5.97
C ILE A 106 -2.76 -3.17 -4.98
N ASP A 107 -2.43 -3.18 -3.68
CA ASP A 107 -3.44 -3.27 -2.63
C ASP A 107 -3.97 -1.88 -2.25
N VAL A 108 -5.25 -1.65 -2.49
CA VAL A 108 -5.94 -0.37 -2.24
C VAL A 108 -7.04 -0.55 -1.21
N MET A 109 -7.14 0.34 -0.26
CA MET A 109 -8.23 0.37 0.71
C MET A 109 -8.95 1.71 0.69
N VAL A 110 -10.28 1.68 0.67
CA VAL A 110 -11.13 2.84 0.95
C VAL A 110 -11.55 2.78 2.41
N LEU A 111 -11.15 3.78 3.19
CA LEU A 111 -11.55 3.91 4.59
C LEU A 111 -12.74 4.85 4.71
N LEU A 112 -13.82 4.34 5.28
CA LEU A 112 -15.05 5.07 5.49
C LEU A 112 -15.12 5.64 6.91
N PRO A 113 -15.73 6.82 7.09
CA PRO A 113 -16.06 7.34 8.41
C PRO A 113 -17.14 6.48 9.09
N ALA A 114 -17.31 6.66 10.39
CA ALA A 114 -18.38 5.99 11.15
C ALA A 114 -19.79 6.52 10.83
N CYS A 115 -19.90 7.73 10.26
CA CYS A 115 -21.18 8.30 9.83
C CYS A 115 -21.57 7.81 8.43
N GLU A 116 -22.88 7.79 8.15
CA GLU A 116 -23.37 7.48 6.81
C GLU A 116 -22.79 8.45 5.76
N VAL A 117 -22.27 7.86 4.68
CA VAL A 117 -21.91 8.58 3.46
C VAL A 117 -22.90 8.11 2.40
N PRO A 118 -23.85 8.96 1.96
CA PRO A 118 -24.80 8.55 0.94
C PRO A 118 -24.12 8.21 -0.37
N ASP A 119 -24.64 7.23 -1.10
CA ASP A 119 -24.27 6.88 -2.49
C ASP A 119 -22.79 6.50 -2.69
N TRP A 120 -22.08 6.12 -1.62
CA TRP A 120 -20.66 5.74 -1.73
C TRP A 120 -20.47 4.39 -2.44
N GLN A 121 -21.43 3.46 -2.29
CA GLN A 121 -21.29 2.08 -2.76
C GLN A 121 -21.06 2.02 -4.27
N ASP A 122 -21.96 2.63 -5.04
CA ASP A 122 -21.86 2.63 -6.51
C ASP A 122 -20.62 3.41 -6.96
N ALA A 123 -20.33 4.55 -6.36
CA ALA A 123 -19.17 5.35 -6.70
C ALA A 123 -17.84 4.60 -6.46
N VAL A 124 -17.72 3.88 -5.34
CA VAL A 124 -16.52 3.09 -5.02
C VAL A 124 -16.44 1.84 -5.89
N ALA A 125 -17.57 1.19 -6.20
CA ALA A 125 -17.61 0.07 -7.14
C ALA A 125 -17.18 0.49 -8.55
N ASP A 126 -17.66 1.62 -9.05
CA ASP A 126 -17.26 2.19 -10.33
C ASP A 126 -15.76 2.55 -10.35
N PHE A 127 -15.23 3.07 -9.24
CA PHE A 127 -13.81 3.36 -9.12
C PHE A 127 -12.95 2.11 -9.25
N PHE A 128 -13.26 1.02 -8.53
CA PHE A 128 -12.51 -0.23 -8.65
C PHE A 128 -12.67 -0.87 -10.02
N THR A 129 -13.89 -0.86 -10.58
CA THR A 129 -14.14 -1.34 -11.95
C THR A 129 -13.28 -0.58 -12.96
N PHE A 130 -13.20 0.75 -12.82
CA PHE A 130 -12.34 1.56 -13.68
C PHE A 130 -10.86 1.19 -13.55
N LEU A 131 -10.36 0.90 -12.35
CA LEU A 131 -8.97 0.46 -12.15
C LEU A 131 -8.68 -0.89 -12.85
N TRP A 132 -9.61 -1.83 -12.82
CA TRP A 132 -9.49 -3.08 -13.58
C TRP A 132 -9.57 -2.83 -15.08
N ASP A 133 -10.48 -1.97 -15.52
CA ASP A 133 -10.64 -1.64 -16.94
C ASP A 133 -9.40 -0.99 -17.55
N ILE A 134 -8.65 -0.21 -16.79
CA ILE A 134 -7.38 0.34 -17.26
C ILE A 134 -6.22 -0.68 -17.21
N GLY A 135 -6.45 -1.89 -16.69
CA GLY A 135 -5.49 -2.99 -16.67
C GLY A 135 -4.62 -3.07 -15.44
N LEU A 136 -5.04 -2.48 -14.31
CA LEU A 136 -4.36 -2.69 -13.02
C LEU A 136 -4.88 -3.96 -12.34
N GLU A 137 -3.96 -4.81 -11.89
CA GLU A 137 -4.26 -5.94 -11.01
C GLU A 137 -4.27 -5.44 -9.57
N ILE A 138 -5.49 -5.17 -9.06
CA ILE A 138 -5.67 -4.60 -7.72
C ILE A 138 -6.30 -5.59 -6.75
N GLY A 139 -5.72 -5.71 -5.56
CA GLY A 139 -6.42 -6.12 -4.35
C GLY A 139 -7.16 -4.92 -3.76
N HIS A 140 -8.40 -5.12 -3.31
CA HIS A 140 -9.17 -4.00 -2.77
C HIS A 140 -9.95 -4.37 -1.51
N SER A 141 -10.18 -3.37 -0.68
CA SER A 141 -11.08 -3.49 0.46
C SER A 141 -11.74 -2.15 0.78
N VAL A 142 -12.93 -2.22 1.39
CA VAL A 142 -13.65 -1.06 1.90
C VAL A 142 -13.96 -1.33 3.35
N ARG A 143 -13.52 -0.46 4.26
CA ARG A 143 -13.62 -0.68 5.70
C ARG A 143 -13.93 0.61 6.44
N THR A 144 -14.65 0.50 7.53
CA THR A 144 -14.69 1.51 8.58
C THR A 144 -13.52 1.30 9.56
N VAL A 145 -13.27 2.27 10.45
CA VAL A 145 -12.28 2.09 11.52
C VAL A 145 -12.65 0.90 12.41
N ALA A 146 -13.94 0.69 12.70
CA ALA A 146 -14.40 -0.46 13.47
C ALA A 146 -14.13 -1.81 12.75
N ASP A 147 -14.29 -1.85 11.44
CA ASP A 147 -13.93 -3.05 10.65
C ASP A 147 -12.43 -3.30 10.68
N CYS A 148 -11.60 -2.26 10.57
CA CYS A 148 -10.15 -2.39 10.68
C CYS A 148 -9.74 -2.99 12.03
N VAL A 149 -10.33 -2.54 13.13
CA VAL A 149 -10.08 -3.10 14.47
C VAL A 149 -10.48 -4.56 14.53
N ARG A 150 -11.75 -4.86 14.22
CA ARG A 150 -12.30 -6.22 14.30
C ARG A 150 -11.48 -7.23 13.48
N GLU A 151 -11.17 -6.87 12.25
CA GLU A 151 -10.44 -7.79 11.36
C GLU A 151 -8.96 -7.90 11.75
N SER A 152 -8.35 -6.84 12.25
CA SER A 152 -6.98 -6.89 12.76
C SER A 152 -6.86 -7.71 14.05
N GLU A 153 -7.86 -7.67 14.93
CA GLU A 153 -7.89 -8.52 16.12
C GLU A 153 -8.00 -10.01 15.76
N ALA A 154 -8.75 -10.32 14.70
CA ALA A 154 -8.97 -11.69 14.25
C ALA A 154 -7.77 -12.26 13.47
N ASP A 155 -7.02 -11.42 12.75
CA ASP A 155 -5.91 -11.86 11.89
C ASP A 155 -4.72 -10.89 11.97
N VAL A 156 -3.59 -11.39 12.46
CA VAL A 156 -2.32 -10.65 12.52
C VAL A 156 -1.81 -10.20 11.16
N THR A 157 -2.23 -10.88 10.08
CA THR A 157 -1.86 -10.49 8.70
C THR A 157 -2.56 -9.19 8.30
N VAL A 158 -3.82 -9.02 8.69
CA VAL A 158 -4.57 -7.77 8.49
C VAL A 158 -3.91 -6.64 9.29
N ALA A 159 -3.57 -6.89 10.56
CA ALA A 159 -2.84 -5.92 11.38
C ALA A 159 -1.53 -5.48 10.72
N THR A 160 -0.77 -6.43 10.17
CA THR A 160 0.48 -6.17 9.44
C THR A 160 0.22 -5.31 8.19
N THR A 161 -0.81 -5.63 7.41
CA THR A 161 -1.19 -4.88 6.21
C THR A 161 -1.53 -3.42 6.55
N LEU A 162 -2.26 -3.20 7.65
CA LEU A 162 -2.60 -1.84 8.10
C LEU A 162 -1.41 -1.08 8.69
N MET A 163 -0.44 -1.78 9.32
CA MET A 163 0.81 -1.16 9.76
C MET A 163 1.61 -0.57 8.59
N GLU A 164 1.49 -1.13 7.41
CA GLU A 164 2.12 -0.69 6.17
C GLU A 164 1.24 0.26 5.35
N SER A 165 0.11 0.73 5.92
CA SER A 165 -0.77 1.66 5.20
C SER A 165 -0.14 3.03 5.02
N ARG A 166 -0.48 3.66 3.88
CA ARG A 166 -0.09 5.00 3.51
C ARG A 166 -1.28 5.77 2.96
N LEU A 167 -1.51 6.97 3.46
CA LEU A 167 -2.58 7.85 2.98
C LEU A 167 -2.22 8.39 1.59
N LEU A 168 -3.06 8.13 0.60
CA LEU A 168 -2.98 8.73 -0.73
C LEU A 168 -3.78 10.03 -0.80
N GLU A 169 -5.03 10.01 -0.37
CA GLU A 169 -5.90 11.18 -0.28
C GLU A 169 -7.01 10.96 0.76
N GLY A 170 -7.47 12.03 1.39
CA GLY A 170 -8.60 12.05 2.31
C GLY A 170 -8.31 12.77 3.62
N PRO A 171 -9.26 12.76 4.58
CA PRO A 171 -9.10 13.41 5.88
C PRO A 171 -8.00 12.78 6.73
N ASP A 172 -7.02 13.59 7.14
CA ASP A 172 -5.90 13.13 7.99
C ASP A 172 -6.42 12.56 9.33
N GLU A 173 -7.49 13.15 9.89
CA GLU A 173 -8.08 12.73 11.16
C GLU A 173 -8.70 11.34 11.09
N LEU A 174 -9.32 10.99 9.97
CA LEU A 174 -9.89 9.66 9.77
C LEU A 174 -8.79 8.60 9.67
N TYR A 175 -7.72 8.91 8.93
CA TYR A 175 -6.56 8.04 8.83
C TYR A 175 -5.84 7.88 10.18
N ALA A 176 -5.62 8.97 10.91
CA ALA A 176 -5.01 8.96 12.24
C ALA A 176 -5.83 8.13 13.23
N SER A 177 -7.16 8.27 13.23
CA SER A 177 -8.06 7.46 14.05
C SER A 177 -7.92 5.96 13.79
N MET A 178 -7.83 5.55 12.52
CA MET A 178 -7.58 4.14 12.16
C MET A 178 -6.21 3.68 12.67
N ARG A 179 -5.15 4.48 12.47
CA ARG A 179 -3.78 4.17 12.93
C ARG A 179 -3.69 4.02 14.45
N GLU A 180 -4.38 4.88 15.20
CA GLU A 180 -4.44 4.80 16.66
C GLU A 180 -5.22 3.57 17.12
N ALA A 181 -6.40 3.34 16.54
CA ALA A 181 -7.27 2.21 16.92
C ALA A 181 -6.65 0.84 16.61
N THR A 182 -5.80 0.75 15.59
CA THR A 182 -5.07 -0.48 15.22
C THR A 182 -3.63 -0.54 15.74
N GLY A 183 -3.24 0.46 16.52
CA GLY A 183 -1.89 0.59 17.09
C GLY A 183 -1.57 -0.43 18.19
N PRO A 184 -0.29 -0.52 18.62
CA PRO A 184 0.16 -1.51 19.60
C PRO A 184 -0.43 -1.32 21.00
N ALA A 185 -0.94 -0.14 21.31
CA ALA A 185 -1.63 0.13 22.57
C ALA A 185 -3.06 -0.44 22.60
N SER A 186 -3.69 -0.60 21.43
CA SER A 186 -5.08 -1.02 21.29
C SER A 186 -5.22 -2.50 20.98
N ILE A 187 -4.49 -2.99 19.98
CA ILE A 187 -4.52 -4.40 19.55
C ILE A 187 -3.11 -4.93 19.34
N TRP A 188 -2.92 -6.24 19.48
CA TRP A 188 -1.64 -6.92 19.27
C TRP A 188 -0.47 -6.22 20.00
N PRO A 189 -0.40 -6.21 21.34
CA PRO A 189 0.81 -5.82 22.08
C PRO A 189 2.04 -6.56 21.56
N SER A 190 3.22 -5.96 21.68
CA SER A 190 4.46 -6.43 21.03
C SER A 190 4.76 -7.91 21.24
N ASP A 191 4.55 -8.44 22.44
CA ASP A 191 4.77 -9.84 22.82
C ASP A 191 3.81 -10.79 22.08
N ARG A 192 2.51 -10.45 22.06
CA ARG A 192 1.50 -11.22 21.34
C ARG A 192 1.68 -11.14 19.83
N PHE A 193 2.02 -9.96 19.32
CA PHE A 193 2.32 -9.78 17.91
C PHE A 193 3.50 -10.63 17.48
N PHE A 194 4.60 -10.61 18.25
CA PHE A 194 5.75 -11.44 17.97
C PHE A 194 5.41 -12.94 17.96
N SER A 195 4.67 -13.42 18.97
CA SER A 195 4.26 -14.81 19.06
C SER A 195 3.41 -15.23 17.85
N ALA A 196 2.41 -14.44 17.48
CA ALA A 196 1.54 -14.71 16.33
C ALA A 196 2.31 -14.70 15.00
N LYS A 197 3.22 -13.74 14.82
CA LYS A 197 4.08 -13.67 13.62
C LYS A 197 5.07 -14.82 13.54
N ARG A 198 5.60 -15.29 14.67
CA ARG A 198 6.45 -16.48 14.73
C ARG A 198 5.66 -17.74 14.35
N ASP A 199 4.44 -17.90 14.86
CA ASP A 199 3.59 -19.06 14.54
C ASP A 199 3.21 -19.04 13.04
N GLU A 200 2.89 -17.88 12.48
CA GLU A 200 2.69 -17.69 11.04
C GLU A 200 3.95 -18.07 10.24
N GLN A 201 5.13 -17.65 10.69
CA GLN A 201 6.40 -17.99 10.03
C GLN A 201 6.63 -19.51 10.03
N ILE A 202 6.44 -20.19 11.17
CA ILE A 202 6.58 -21.63 11.30
C ILE A 202 5.60 -22.34 10.33
N ALA A 203 4.32 -21.96 10.36
CA ALA A 203 3.32 -22.54 9.48
C ALA A 203 3.64 -22.29 7.99
N ARG A 204 4.23 -21.15 7.65
CA ARG A 204 4.69 -20.84 6.31
C ARG A 204 5.90 -21.69 5.91
N HIS A 205 6.91 -21.83 6.78
CA HIS A 205 8.07 -22.67 6.51
C HIS A 205 7.69 -24.12 6.26
N HIS A 206 6.75 -24.69 7.04
CA HIS A 206 6.23 -26.04 6.81
C HIS A 206 5.62 -26.22 5.42
N ARG A 207 4.95 -25.21 4.83
CA ARG A 207 4.44 -25.27 3.44
C ARG A 207 5.55 -25.41 2.40
N TYR A 208 6.77 -25.02 2.74
CA TYR A 208 7.96 -25.14 1.91
C TYR A 208 8.91 -26.24 2.41
N HIS A 209 8.38 -27.25 3.14
CA HIS A 209 9.13 -28.39 3.64
C HIS A 209 10.31 -28.03 4.56
N ASP A 210 10.22 -26.88 5.25
CA ASP A 210 11.26 -26.35 6.14
C ASP A 210 12.65 -26.22 5.52
N THR A 211 12.73 -26.06 4.20
CA THR A 211 13.98 -25.96 3.46
C THR A 211 14.03 -24.76 2.51
N ALA A 212 15.20 -24.16 2.40
CA ALA A 212 15.52 -23.17 1.37
C ALA A 212 16.00 -23.82 0.04
N TYR A 213 16.26 -25.13 0.05
CA TYR A 213 16.90 -25.86 -1.05
C TYR A 213 15.89 -26.64 -1.92
N ASN A 214 14.80 -26.00 -2.31
CA ASN A 214 13.88 -26.54 -3.30
C ASN A 214 14.44 -26.38 -4.72
N LEU A 215 14.02 -27.24 -5.67
CA LEU A 215 14.42 -27.14 -7.09
C LEU A 215 14.04 -25.78 -7.67
N GLU A 216 12.88 -25.23 -7.29
CA GLU A 216 12.44 -23.88 -7.59
C GLU A 216 12.18 -23.14 -6.27
N PRO A 217 13.22 -22.48 -5.70
CA PRO A 217 13.06 -21.82 -4.41
C PRO A 217 12.13 -20.62 -4.53
N ASN A 218 11.16 -20.54 -3.61
CA ASN A 218 10.28 -19.36 -3.51
C ASN A 218 10.99 -18.26 -2.74
N VAL A 219 11.58 -17.30 -3.46
CA VAL A 219 12.37 -16.20 -2.87
C VAL A 219 11.56 -15.30 -1.90
N LYS A 220 10.22 -15.35 -1.95
CA LYS A 220 9.35 -14.58 -1.06
C LYS A 220 9.00 -15.35 0.21
N GLY A 221 8.57 -16.62 0.07
CA GLY A 221 7.89 -17.37 1.14
C GLY A 221 8.71 -18.47 1.80
N SER A 222 9.71 -19.07 1.13
CA SER A 222 10.51 -20.14 1.70
C SER A 222 11.41 -19.65 2.85
N PRO A 223 11.93 -20.57 3.71
CA PRO A 223 12.87 -20.21 4.75
C PRO A 223 14.04 -19.38 4.23
N GLY A 224 14.36 -18.27 4.90
CA GLY A 224 15.36 -17.29 4.47
C GLY A 224 14.92 -16.34 3.36
N GLY A 225 13.67 -16.42 2.91
CA GLY A 225 13.11 -15.55 1.89
C GLY A 225 12.74 -14.16 2.39
N LEU A 226 12.27 -13.30 1.48
CA LEU A 226 11.93 -11.90 1.74
C LEU A 226 10.94 -11.74 2.93
N ARG A 227 10.00 -12.66 3.09
CA ARG A 227 9.01 -12.61 4.17
C ARG A 227 9.62 -12.74 5.58
N ASP A 228 10.77 -13.42 5.72
CA ASP A 228 11.49 -13.51 6.99
C ASP A 228 12.15 -12.17 7.32
N ILE A 229 12.72 -11.48 6.34
CA ILE A 229 13.28 -10.14 6.51
C ILE A 229 12.17 -9.15 6.88
N GLN A 230 11.05 -9.20 6.16
CA GLN A 230 9.88 -8.36 6.45
C GLN A 230 9.35 -8.58 7.87
N MET A 231 9.34 -9.82 8.36
CA MET A 231 8.90 -10.12 9.72
C MET A 231 9.76 -9.38 10.76
N ILE A 232 11.07 -9.32 10.58
CA ILE A 232 11.98 -8.59 11.48
C ILE A 232 11.57 -7.10 11.50
N GLY A 233 11.33 -6.51 10.31
CA GLY A 233 10.88 -5.11 10.18
C GLY A 233 9.55 -4.86 10.88
N TRP A 234 8.56 -5.73 10.69
CA TRP A 234 7.25 -5.58 11.34
C TRP A 234 7.30 -5.69 12.86
N VAL A 235 8.10 -6.62 13.38
CA VAL A 235 8.31 -6.75 14.83
C VAL A 235 9.03 -5.53 15.38
N ALA A 236 10.07 -5.04 14.69
CA ALA A 236 10.78 -3.82 15.08
C ALA A 236 9.86 -2.59 15.07
N LYS A 237 9.09 -2.41 14.01
CA LYS A 237 8.09 -1.34 13.90
C LYS A 237 7.05 -1.41 15.01
N ARG A 238 6.57 -2.62 15.33
CA ARG A 238 5.55 -2.83 16.37
C ARG A 238 6.07 -2.57 17.77
N HIS A 239 7.31 -2.94 18.05
CA HIS A 239 7.91 -2.86 19.40
C HIS A 239 8.57 -1.50 19.68
N PHE A 240 9.33 -0.98 18.72
CA PHE A 240 10.11 0.25 18.89
C PHE A 240 9.47 1.49 18.27
N GLY A 241 8.43 1.32 17.45
CA GLY A 241 7.80 2.43 16.72
C GLY A 241 8.68 2.99 15.59
N VAL A 242 9.69 2.22 15.11
CA VAL A 242 10.59 2.63 14.04
C VAL A 242 10.04 2.28 12.67
N GLU A 243 10.32 3.11 11.68
CA GLU A 243 9.87 2.88 10.30
C GLU A 243 10.94 2.18 9.43
N THR A 244 12.22 2.32 9.80
CA THR A 244 13.36 1.79 9.05
C THR A 244 14.33 1.02 9.93
N PHE A 245 15.16 0.16 9.31
CA PHE A 245 16.25 -0.52 10.02
C PHE A 245 17.35 0.44 10.50
N ASP A 246 17.56 1.56 9.80
CA ASP A 246 18.53 2.58 10.20
C ASP A 246 18.08 3.27 11.49
N GLU A 247 16.78 3.56 11.63
CA GLU A 247 16.22 4.07 12.88
C GLU A 247 16.38 3.06 14.02
N LEU A 248 16.21 1.75 13.74
CA LEU A 248 16.42 0.70 14.76
C LEU A 248 17.87 0.66 15.26
N VAL A 249 18.85 0.91 14.39
CA VAL A 249 20.27 0.99 14.79
C VAL A 249 20.51 2.19 15.70
N ALA A 250 19.80 3.29 15.51
CA ALA A 250 19.91 4.49 16.33
C ALA A 250 19.28 4.35 17.74
N HIS A 251 18.48 3.32 17.98
CA HIS A 251 17.84 3.02 19.27
C HIS A 251 18.74 2.25 20.27
N LYS A 252 20.01 2.08 19.95
CA LYS A 252 21.00 1.42 20.86
C LYS A 252 21.45 2.38 21.97
#